data_dfc9d445e6a50ac90eb31f56789a2284
#
_entry.id   dfc9d445e6a50ac90eb31f56789a2284
#
_cell.length_a   1.000
_cell.length_b   1.000
_cell.length_c   1.000
_cell.angle_alpha   90.00
_cell.angle_beta   90.00
_cell.angle_gamma   90.00
#
_symmetry.space_group_name_H-M   'P 1'
#
loop_
_entity.id
_entity.type
_entity.pdbx_description
1 polymer ?
#
loop_
_entity_poly.entity_id
_entity_poly.type
_entity_poly.pdbx_seq_one_letter_code
_entity_poly.pdbx_strand_id
1 'polypeptide(L)'
;LCVKKLLNGDFALEPEIDKSDKIGFCFSYPTEIFPNRDGGLIRFVKEVQVRDSEGAYMGRGLLNAVRARGHKEEKKIVLVNDAVTTLIGGKAAFPDRQFDSYIGFIWGTGINTCYMEENSNILKAAGEIPPKDTMLINVESGGYSKAPRGDLDELFDSSTVNPGSYQFEKM
;
A
#
# COMPACT_ATOMS: atom_id res chain seq x y z
N LEU A 1 -1.37 20.52 -5.91
CA LEU A 1 -0.22 21.33 -5.50
C LEU A 1 1.06 20.49 -5.38
N CYS A 2 1.02 19.33 -4.72
CA CYS A 2 2.16 18.42 -4.55
C CYS A 2 2.70 17.86 -5.88
N VAL A 3 1.83 17.45 -6.79
CA VAL A 3 2.24 16.85 -8.08
C VAL A 3 3.00 17.86 -8.96
N LYS A 4 2.60 19.12 -8.94
CA LYS A 4 3.29 20.18 -9.72
C LYS A 4 4.68 20.50 -9.18
N LYS A 5 4.88 20.39 -7.87
CA LYS A 5 6.18 20.55 -7.21
C LYS A 5 7.11 19.35 -7.46
N LEU A 6 6.55 18.13 -7.48
CA LEU A 6 7.28 16.91 -7.86
C LEU A 6 7.82 16.97 -9.30
N LEU A 7 7.03 17.45 -10.25
CA LEU A 7 7.41 17.55 -11.67
C LEU A 7 8.44 18.66 -11.95
N ASN A 8 8.48 19.71 -11.12
CA ASN A 8 9.42 20.82 -11.28
C ASN A 8 10.73 20.64 -10.50
N GLY A 9 10.93 19.54 -9.78
CA GLY A 9 12.10 19.35 -8.94
C GLY A 9 12.15 20.23 -7.68
N ASP A 10 11.12 21.02 -7.44
CA ASP A 10 10.95 21.86 -6.25
C ASP A 10 10.46 21.02 -5.07
N PHE A 11 11.35 20.27 -4.45
CA PHE A 11 11.10 19.61 -3.19
C PHE A 11 11.14 20.61 -2.02
N ALA A 12 10.11 21.43 -1.91
CA ALA A 12 9.89 22.27 -0.72
C ALA A 12 9.43 21.45 0.51
N LEU A 13 9.75 20.14 0.56
CA LEU A 13 9.53 19.28 1.71
C LEU A 13 10.75 19.21 2.63
N GLU A 14 11.88 19.78 2.24
CA GLU A 14 13.12 19.73 3.02
C GLU A 14 12.96 20.20 4.47
N PRO A 15 12.30 21.34 4.75
CA PRO A 15 12.12 21.78 6.13
C PRO A 15 11.19 20.89 6.94
N GLU A 16 10.23 20.21 6.29
CA GLU A 16 9.27 19.34 6.98
C GLU A 16 9.86 17.97 7.31
N ILE A 17 10.80 17.49 6.49
CA ILE A 17 11.51 16.23 6.75
C ILE A 17 12.26 16.28 8.08
N ASP A 18 12.84 17.41 8.44
CA ASP A 18 13.62 17.55 9.66
C ASP A 18 12.77 17.70 10.92
N LYS A 19 11.48 18.01 10.78
CA LYS A 19 10.55 18.13 11.91
C LYS A 19 10.07 16.81 12.48
N SER A 20 10.27 15.69 11.80
CA SER A 20 9.80 14.38 12.22
C SER A 20 10.91 13.33 12.18
N ASP A 21 10.97 12.51 13.22
CA ASP A 21 11.81 11.31 13.28
C ASP A 21 11.16 10.09 12.57
N LYS A 22 9.94 10.25 12.03
CA LYS A 22 9.14 9.18 11.42
C LYS A 22 8.70 9.53 10.03
N ILE A 23 8.75 8.54 9.13
CA ILE A 23 8.28 8.62 7.76
C ILE A 23 7.30 7.48 7.49
N GLY A 24 6.07 7.81 7.11
CA GLY A 24 5.13 6.87 6.50
C GLY A 24 5.37 6.84 4.99
N PHE A 25 5.64 5.68 4.44
CA PHE A 25 5.86 5.52 3.00
C PHE A 25 4.81 4.59 2.42
N CYS A 26 3.90 5.15 1.62
CA CYS A 26 2.90 4.39 0.89
C CYS A 26 3.56 3.70 -0.31
N PHE A 27 3.57 2.36 -0.29
CA PHE A 27 4.13 1.55 -1.34
C PHE A 27 3.29 0.30 -1.57
N SER A 28 2.71 0.16 -2.76
CA SER A 28 1.63 -0.78 -3.06
C SER A 28 2.01 -1.88 -4.05
N TYR A 29 3.29 -2.13 -4.24
CA TYR A 29 3.77 -3.31 -4.96
C TYR A 29 3.98 -4.49 -4.01
N PRO A 30 3.93 -5.73 -4.50
CA PRO A 30 4.24 -6.92 -3.71
C PRO A 30 5.56 -6.80 -2.96
N THR A 31 5.49 -6.81 -1.65
CA THR A 31 6.60 -6.51 -0.74
C THR A 31 6.57 -7.43 0.46
N GLU A 32 7.70 -8.01 0.81
CA GLU A 32 7.88 -8.71 2.07
C GLU A 32 8.14 -7.71 3.18
N ILE A 33 7.25 -7.61 4.16
CA ILE A 33 7.38 -6.69 5.29
C ILE A 33 8.19 -7.33 6.40
N PHE A 34 9.21 -6.64 6.87
CA PHE A 34 10.10 -7.09 7.93
C PHE A 34 9.66 -6.58 9.32
N PRO A 35 10.16 -7.20 10.42
CA PRO A 35 9.83 -6.77 11.78
C PRO A 35 10.17 -5.31 12.09
N ASN A 36 11.15 -4.72 11.40
CA ASN A 36 11.51 -3.30 11.52
C ASN A 36 10.58 -2.36 10.72
N ARG A 37 9.51 -2.92 10.09
CA ARG A 37 8.52 -2.22 9.27
C ARG A 37 9.03 -1.64 7.94
N ASP A 38 10.25 -1.97 7.56
CA ASP A 38 10.75 -1.82 6.18
C ASP A 38 10.25 -2.99 5.33
N GLY A 39 10.51 -2.98 4.04
CA GLY A 39 10.11 -4.06 3.16
C GLY A 39 11.07 -4.28 2.00
N GLY A 40 11.22 -5.54 1.64
CA GLY A 40 11.92 -5.97 0.44
C GLY A 40 10.94 -6.13 -0.73
N LEU A 41 11.21 -5.47 -1.84
CA LEU A 41 10.41 -5.60 -3.05
C LEU A 41 10.50 -7.04 -3.58
N ILE A 42 9.36 -7.70 -3.73
CA ILE A 42 9.30 -9.04 -4.35
C ILE A 42 9.39 -8.87 -5.87
N ARG A 43 8.54 -8.04 -6.45
CA ARG A 43 8.52 -7.71 -7.88
C ARG A 43 7.68 -6.47 -8.14
N PHE A 44 7.92 -5.81 -9.26
CA PHE A 44 6.95 -4.88 -9.82
C PHE A 44 5.83 -5.63 -10.56
N VAL A 45 4.66 -5.02 -10.65
CA VAL A 45 3.48 -5.50 -11.38
C VAL A 45 2.93 -4.35 -12.24
N LYS A 46 1.82 -4.57 -12.95
CA LYS A 46 1.18 -3.54 -13.80
C LYS A 46 2.12 -3.02 -14.90
N GLU A 47 2.86 -3.94 -15.54
CA GLU A 47 3.80 -3.67 -16.64
C GLU A 47 4.98 -2.75 -16.28
N VAL A 48 5.15 -2.42 -15.00
CA VAL A 48 6.32 -1.68 -14.53
C VAL A 48 7.53 -2.62 -14.51
N GLN A 49 8.60 -2.22 -15.19
CA GLN A 49 9.86 -2.97 -15.23
C GLN A 49 10.99 -2.08 -14.75
N VAL A 50 11.63 -2.48 -13.66
CA VAL A 50 12.83 -1.82 -13.14
C VAL A 50 13.90 -2.88 -12.95
N ARG A 51 15.04 -2.71 -13.64
CA ARG A 51 16.16 -3.65 -13.56
C ARG A 51 16.73 -3.68 -12.15
N ASP A 52 17.17 -4.84 -11.71
CA ASP A 52 17.90 -5.06 -10.46
C ASP A 52 17.15 -4.54 -9.22
N SER A 53 15.82 -4.59 -9.25
CA SER A 53 14.97 -4.04 -8.18
C SER A 53 14.43 -5.09 -7.19
N GLU A 54 14.42 -6.37 -7.58
CA GLU A 54 13.96 -7.46 -6.72
C GLU A 54 14.85 -7.59 -5.47
N GLY A 55 14.23 -7.74 -4.32
CA GLY A 55 14.92 -7.75 -3.02
C GLY A 55 15.41 -6.39 -2.52
N ALA A 56 15.19 -5.31 -3.29
CA ALA A 56 15.58 -3.98 -2.87
C ALA A 56 14.76 -3.53 -1.63
N TYR A 57 15.46 -3.03 -0.62
CA TYR A 57 14.85 -2.50 0.60
C TYR A 57 14.29 -1.09 0.34
N MET A 58 12.97 -0.98 0.25
CA MET A 58 12.30 0.26 -0.16
C MET A 58 12.49 1.39 0.85
N GLY A 59 12.28 1.11 2.13
CA GLY A 59 12.45 2.10 3.18
C GLY A 59 13.91 2.53 3.36
N ARG A 60 14.83 1.58 3.39
CA ARG A 60 16.27 1.88 3.45
C ARG A 60 16.74 2.70 2.25
N GLY A 61 16.25 2.38 1.05
CA GLY A 61 16.55 3.12 -0.16
C GLY A 61 16.12 4.59 -0.04
N LEU A 62 14.91 4.85 0.44
CA LEU A 62 14.40 6.20 0.69
C LEU A 62 15.24 6.92 1.76
N LEU A 63 15.55 6.27 2.89
CA LEU A 63 16.37 6.87 3.96
C LEU A 63 17.78 7.23 3.46
N ASN A 64 18.38 6.39 2.62
CA ASN A 64 19.68 6.68 2.02
C ASN A 64 19.61 7.91 1.09
N ALA A 65 18.56 8.04 0.30
CA ALA A 65 18.33 9.19 -0.57
C ALA A 65 18.13 10.49 0.26
N VAL A 66 17.39 10.42 1.36
CA VAL A 66 17.19 11.52 2.30
C VAL A 66 18.52 11.96 2.93
N ARG A 67 19.33 11.00 3.39
CA ARG A 67 20.68 11.29 3.95
C ARG A 67 21.62 11.90 2.92
N ALA A 68 21.58 11.41 1.67
CA ALA A 68 22.39 11.95 0.58
C ALA A 68 22.06 13.42 0.25
N ARG A 69 20.85 13.88 0.60
CA ARG A 69 20.41 15.26 0.50
C ARG A 69 20.76 16.14 1.70
N GLY A 70 21.48 15.63 2.67
CA GLY A 70 21.98 16.38 3.81
C GLY A 70 21.18 16.23 5.10
N HIS A 71 20.05 15.53 5.10
CA HIS A 71 19.25 15.24 6.29
C HIS A 71 19.91 14.10 7.09
N LYS A 72 20.65 14.45 8.12
CA LYS A 72 21.50 13.51 8.87
C LYS A 72 20.81 12.84 10.04
N GLU A 73 19.65 13.34 10.46
CA GLU A 73 18.90 12.77 11.57
C GLU A 73 18.44 11.35 11.29
N GLU A 74 18.52 10.50 12.31
CA GLU A 74 18.02 9.14 12.21
C GLU A 74 16.50 9.15 12.17
N LYS A 75 15.95 8.52 11.14
CA LYS A 75 14.50 8.46 10.91
C LYS A 75 14.03 7.02 10.88
N LYS A 76 12.85 6.79 11.46
CA LYS A 76 12.14 5.52 11.38
C LYS A 76 11.20 5.56 10.18
N ILE A 77 11.20 4.49 9.40
CA ILE A 77 10.29 4.36 8.26
C ILE A 77 9.30 3.24 8.50
N VAL A 78 8.08 3.44 8.03
CA VAL A 78 7.03 2.42 8.00
C VAL A 78 6.48 2.36 6.59
N LEU A 79 6.62 1.20 5.94
CA LEU A 79 5.95 0.91 4.68
C LEU A 79 4.50 0.53 4.95
N VAL A 80 3.60 1.09 4.14
CA VAL A 80 2.15 0.87 4.26
C VAL A 80 1.55 0.73 2.86
N ASN A 81 0.64 -0.23 2.70
CA ASN A 81 -0.14 -0.36 1.47
C ASN A 81 -1.11 0.83 1.29
N ASP A 82 -1.50 1.15 0.05
CA ASP A 82 -2.38 2.28 -0.28
C ASP A 82 -3.79 2.15 0.32
N ALA A 83 -4.39 0.96 0.30
CA ALA A 83 -5.70 0.73 0.91
C ALA A 83 -5.64 0.93 2.43
N VAL A 84 -4.57 0.45 3.08
CA VAL A 84 -4.32 0.66 4.51
C VAL A 84 -4.10 2.13 4.82
N THR A 85 -3.32 2.83 4.01
CA THR A 85 -3.08 4.28 4.15
C THR A 85 -4.38 5.08 4.02
N THR A 86 -5.25 4.68 3.07
CA THR A 86 -6.57 5.30 2.87
C THR A 86 -7.47 5.13 4.08
N LEU A 87 -7.52 3.93 4.67
CA LEU A 87 -8.29 3.66 5.88
C LEU A 87 -7.79 4.51 7.06
N ILE A 88 -6.49 4.52 7.31
CA ILE A 88 -5.87 5.29 8.39
C ILE A 88 -6.12 6.79 8.19
N GLY A 89 -5.95 7.28 6.94
CA GLY A 89 -6.21 8.67 6.59
C GLY A 89 -7.66 9.07 6.78
N GLY A 90 -8.60 8.22 6.38
CA GLY A 90 -10.04 8.44 6.60
C GLY A 90 -10.39 8.51 8.08
N LYS A 91 -9.85 7.62 8.90
CA LYS A 91 -10.05 7.65 10.36
C LYS A 91 -9.46 8.92 10.99
N ALA A 92 -8.28 9.33 10.55
CA ALA A 92 -7.62 10.53 11.06
C ALA A 92 -8.30 11.84 10.62
N ALA A 93 -8.93 11.86 9.44
CA ALA A 93 -9.61 13.04 8.91
C ALA A 93 -10.91 13.38 9.64
N PHE A 94 -11.50 12.43 10.36
CA PHE A 94 -12.78 12.59 11.07
C PHE A 94 -12.69 12.15 12.54
N PRO A 95 -11.82 12.77 13.36
CA PRO A 95 -11.55 12.32 14.73
C PRO A 95 -12.78 12.41 15.64
N ASP A 96 -13.69 13.36 15.37
CA ASP A 96 -14.89 13.60 16.18
C ASP A 96 -16.11 12.77 15.73
N ARG A 97 -15.96 11.96 14.66
CA ARG A 97 -17.03 11.08 14.20
C ARG A 97 -16.81 9.65 14.69
N GLN A 98 -17.87 9.06 15.20
CA GLN A 98 -17.90 7.64 15.53
C GLN A 98 -18.58 6.88 14.38
N PHE A 99 -17.91 5.85 13.91
CA PHE A 99 -18.42 4.90 12.93
C PHE A 99 -18.25 3.49 13.51
N ASP A 100 -19.15 2.61 13.18
CA ASP A 100 -19.10 1.22 13.63
C ASP A 100 -17.87 0.49 13.07
N SER A 101 -17.45 0.85 11.85
CA SER A 101 -16.26 0.30 11.20
C SER A 101 -15.72 1.25 10.13
N TYR A 102 -14.53 0.91 9.62
CA TYR A 102 -13.86 1.63 8.54
C TYR A 102 -13.41 0.64 7.48
N ILE A 103 -13.64 1.00 6.22
CA ILE A 103 -13.11 0.28 5.06
C ILE A 103 -12.28 1.25 4.24
N GLY A 104 -11.02 0.90 4.00
CA GLY A 104 -10.19 1.54 2.98
C GLY A 104 -10.52 0.91 1.63
N PHE A 105 -10.87 1.70 0.63
CA PHE A 105 -11.21 1.23 -0.69
C PHE A 105 -10.44 2.02 -1.75
N ILE A 106 -9.72 1.31 -2.59
CA ILE A 106 -9.01 1.85 -3.74
C ILE A 106 -9.72 1.39 -5.00
N TRP A 107 -10.05 2.35 -5.83
CA TRP A 107 -10.54 2.12 -7.18
C TRP A 107 -9.71 2.99 -8.14
N GLY A 108 -8.68 2.40 -8.67
CA GLY A 108 -7.71 3.04 -9.56
C GLY A 108 -7.36 2.12 -10.72
N THR A 109 -6.09 2.02 -11.08
CA THR A 109 -5.58 1.04 -12.05
C THR A 109 -5.87 -0.40 -11.61
N GLY A 110 -5.89 -0.65 -10.30
CA GLY A 110 -6.37 -1.87 -9.67
C GLY A 110 -7.44 -1.55 -8.65
N ILE A 111 -8.04 -2.60 -8.07
CA ILE A 111 -9.01 -2.51 -7.00
C ILE A 111 -8.41 -3.18 -5.77
N ASN A 112 -8.48 -2.50 -4.63
CA ASN A 112 -8.08 -3.09 -3.36
C ASN A 112 -8.96 -2.60 -2.22
N THR A 113 -9.07 -3.42 -1.17
CA THR A 113 -9.79 -3.09 0.05
C THR A 113 -8.96 -3.44 1.27
N CYS A 114 -9.21 -2.69 2.34
CA CYS A 114 -8.65 -2.94 3.66
C CYS A 114 -9.72 -2.69 4.71
N TYR A 115 -9.73 -3.50 5.77
CA TYR A 115 -10.63 -3.33 6.90
C TYR A 115 -9.93 -3.66 8.21
N MET A 116 -10.54 -3.29 9.33
CA MET A 116 -10.05 -3.62 10.66
C MET A 116 -10.75 -4.88 11.17
N GLU A 117 -9.97 -5.84 11.65
CA GLU A 117 -10.45 -7.11 12.19
C GLU A 117 -9.95 -7.33 13.61
N GLU A 118 -10.74 -7.98 14.43
CA GLU A 118 -10.28 -8.47 15.73
C GLU A 118 -9.36 -9.68 15.52
N ASN A 119 -8.23 -9.70 16.20
CA ASN A 119 -7.25 -10.78 16.07
C ASN A 119 -7.81 -12.17 16.42
N SER A 120 -8.80 -12.21 17.31
CA SER A 120 -9.53 -13.44 17.68
C SER A 120 -10.23 -14.12 16.48
N ASN A 121 -10.59 -13.34 15.45
CA ASN A 121 -11.25 -13.83 14.24
C ASN A 121 -10.26 -14.29 13.17
N ILE A 122 -8.96 -13.99 13.34
CA ILE A 122 -7.91 -14.33 12.36
C ILE A 122 -7.37 -15.73 12.65
N LEU A 123 -8.11 -16.75 12.25
CA LEU A 123 -7.80 -18.14 12.57
C LEU A 123 -6.43 -18.62 12.07
N LYS A 124 -5.94 -18.06 10.96
CA LYS A 124 -4.63 -18.41 10.39
C LYS A 124 -3.45 -17.98 11.27
N ALA A 125 -3.64 -16.95 12.10
CA ALA A 125 -2.63 -16.42 12.99
C ALA A 125 -2.94 -16.72 14.47
N ALA A 126 -3.85 -17.65 14.73
CA ALA A 126 -4.22 -18.04 16.09
C ALA A 126 -2.99 -18.54 16.87
N GLY A 127 -2.71 -17.92 18.01
CA GLY A 127 -1.55 -18.20 18.85
C GLY A 127 -0.27 -17.41 18.50
N GLU A 128 -0.23 -16.73 17.35
CA GLU A 128 0.92 -15.90 16.95
C GLU A 128 0.71 -14.42 17.27
N ILE A 129 -0.54 -13.98 17.35
CA ILE A 129 -0.92 -12.59 17.63
C ILE A 129 -1.81 -12.49 18.87
N PRO A 130 -1.72 -11.37 19.64
CA PRO A 130 -2.57 -11.17 20.83
C PRO A 130 -4.06 -11.13 20.45
N PRO A 131 -4.91 -12.02 21.00
CA PRO A 131 -6.31 -12.16 20.55
C PRO A 131 -7.20 -10.96 20.86
N LYS A 132 -6.82 -10.14 21.83
CA LYS A 132 -7.59 -8.95 22.26
C LYS A 132 -7.29 -7.69 21.45
N ASP A 133 -6.31 -7.74 20.58
CA ASP A 133 -5.93 -6.61 19.73
C ASP A 133 -6.69 -6.67 18.39
N THR A 134 -6.53 -5.63 17.60
CA THR A 134 -7.06 -5.52 16.24
C THR A 134 -5.93 -5.41 15.23
N MET A 135 -6.17 -5.87 14.02
CA MET A 135 -5.24 -5.78 12.89
C MET A 135 -5.93 -5.19 11.66
N LEU A 136 -5.17 -4.48 10.85
CA LEU A 136 -5.62 -4.05 9.53
C LEU A 136 -5.37 -5.17 8.53
N ILE A 137 -6.43 -5.63 7.88
CA ILE A 137 -6.39 -6.69 6.86
C ILE A 137 -6.37 -6.05 5.48
N ASN A 138 -5.28 -6.22 4.76
CA ASN A 138 -5.20 -5.91 3.34
C ASN A 138 -5.73 -7.09 2.54
N VAL A 139 -6.83 -6.90 1.80
CA VAL A 139 -7.60 -8.01 1.21
C VAL A 139 -7.05 -8.46 -0.14
N GLU A 140 -6.41 -7.54 -0.90
CA GLU A 140 -6.01 -7.75 -2.30
C GLU A 140 -7.21 -8.14 -3.19
N SER A 141 -8.30 -7.39 -3.04
CA SER A 141 -9.60 -7.68 -3.69
C SER A 141 -9.57 -7.58 -5.21
N GLY A 142 -8.56 -6.94 -5.79
CA GLY A 142 -8.31 -6.95 -7.24
C GLY A 142 -8.13 -8.35 -7.84
N GLY A 143 -7.64 -9.29 -7.04
CA GLY A 143 -7.52 -10.69 -7.42
C GLY A 143 -8.82 -11.49 -7.46
N TYR A 144 -9.97 -10.89 -7.08
CA TYR A 144 -11.26 -11.58 -7.07
C TYR A 144 -11.77 -11.86 -8.49
N SER A 145 -12.07 -13.12 -8.80
CA SER A 145 -12.43 -13.61 -10.15
C SER A 145 -13.85 -14.19 -10.26
N LYS A 146 -14.65 -14.11 -9.20
CA LYS A 146 -15.99 -14.73 -9.16
C LYS A 146 -17.14 -13.72 -9.29
N ALA A 147 -16.85 -12.49 -9.71
CA ALA A 147 -17.89 -11.50 -10.00
C ALA A 147 -18.78 -11.98 -11.17
N PRO A 148 -20.08 -11.65 -11.16
CA PRO A 148 -20.92 -11.86 -12.33
C PRO A 148 -20.34 -11.15 -13.54
N ARG A 149 -20.39 -11.78 -14.70
CA ARG A 149 -19.83 -11.27 -15.96
C ARG A 149 -20.91 -11.19 -17.03
N GLY A 150 -20.78 -10.18 -17.88
CA GLY A 150 -21.53 -10.04 -19.11
C GLY A 150 -20.63 -10.24 -20.33
N ASP A 151 -21.23 -10.18 -21.52
CA ASP A 151 -20.54 -10.40 -22.81
C ASP A 151 -19.38 -9.40 -23.02
N LEU A 152 -19.53 -8.17 -22.52
CA LEU A 152 -18.47 -7.15 -22.62
C LEU A 152 -17.27 -7.47 -21.74
N ASP A 153 -17.48 -8.05 -20.56
CA ASP A 153 -16.41 -8.45 -19.68
C ASP A 153 -15.59 -9.60 -20.29
N GLU A 154 -16.26 -10.55 -20.93
CA GLU A 154 -15.63 -11.66 -21.63
C GLU A 154 -14.84 -11.19 -22.85
N LEU A 155 -15.42 -10.27 -23.63
CA LEU A 155 -14.76 -9.66 -24.77
C LEU A 155 -13.51 -8.89 -24.33
N PHE A 156 -13.61 -8.09 -23.26
CA PHE A 156 -12.50 -7.34 -22.69
C PHE A 156 -11.40 -8.29 -22.18
N ASP A 157 -11.76 -9.28 -21.35
CA ASP A 157 -10.79 -10.24 -20.82
C ASP A 157 -10.01 -10.95 -21.92
N SER A 158 -10.70 -11.35 -23.00
CA SER A 158 -10.07 -12.01 -24.15
C SER A 158 -9.03 -11.14 -24.87
N SER A 159 -9.13 -9.81 -24.72
CA SER A 159 -8.21 -8.84 -25.32
C SER A 159 -7.00 -8.49 -24.42
N THR A 160 -6.99 -8.96 -23.18
CA THR A 160 -5.93 -8.68 -22.22
C THR A 160 -4.71 -9.60 -22.40
N VAL A 161 -3.59 -9.25 -21.75
CA VAL A 161 -2.34 -10.04 -21.79
C VAL A 161 -2.45 -11.41 -21.07
N ASN A 162 -3.46 -11.59 -20.22
CA ASN A 162 -3.73 -12.81 -19.47
C ASN A 162 -5.22 -13.19 -19.59
N PRO A 163 -5.71 -13.61 -20.74
CA PRO A 163 -7.11 -13.96 -20.92
C PRO A 163 -7.50 -15.15 -20.04
N GLY A 164 -8.74 -15.17 -19.56
CA GLY A 164 -9.31 -16.23 -18.74
C GLY A 164 -9.09 -16.08 -17.24
N SER A 165 -8.36 -15.08 -16.74
CA SER A 165 -8.18 -14.87 -15.31
C SER A 165 -9.32 -14.09 -14.65
N TYR A 166 -10.07 -13.30 -15.39
CA TYR A 166 -11.27 -12.57 -14.96
C TYR A 166 -11.12 -11.80 -13.63
N GLN A 167 -9.98 -11.21 -13.40
CA GLN A 167 -9.70 -10.43 -12.17
C GLN A 167 -10.12 -8.98 -12.31
N PHE A 168 -10.58 -8.36 -11.23
CA PHE A 168 -10.93 -6.93 -11.22
C PHE A 168 -9.78 -6.01 -11.61
N GLU A 169 -8.55 -6.41 -11.40
CA GLU A 169 -7.37 -5.64 -11.83
C GLU A 169 -7.26 -5.46 -13.35
N LYS A 170 -8.02 -6.23 -14.11
CA LYS A 170 -8.06 -6.14 -15.57
C LYS A 170 -9.24 -5.32 -16.10
N MET A 171 -10.22 -5.09 -15.27
CA MET A 171 -11.41 -4.32 -15.57
C MET A 171 -11.26 -2.91 -14.98
#